data_c124e608c9b295e08fdbd009ed5ec6e6
#
_entry.id   c124e608c9b295e08fdbd009ed5ec6e6
#
_cell.length_a   1.000
_cell.length_b   1.000
_cell.length_c   1.000
_cell.angle_alpha   90.00
_cell.angle_beta   90.00
_cell.angle_gamma   90.00
#
_symmetry.space_group_name_H-M   'P 1'
#
loop_
_entity.id
_entity.type
_entity.pdbx_description
1 polymer ?
#
loop_
_entity_poly.entity_id
_entity_poly.type
_entity_poly.pdbx_seq_one_letter_code
_entity_poly.pdbx_strand_id
1 'polypeptide(L)'
;MKKSIVLALLLSTMVWALPTGIENAIAKSHIPQNDISIYIKEAGKRGHVIAALHENKMRTPASVIKVLTIYAAILKLGFDYRWSTRFYTTGKIKHGVLYGDLVVKGYGDPTLSDEDLPGIVSRIKAAGIGSIHGNIVIDRSYFKVGSRNTSGFDNHPHSPYNAMPDAMMFNERVSTICVVPNQNSVTKKVPDSSYVVHNQLQRVNRPCRGRYSWPRVKIDDSKAVPEVWLKGKISKHCGKRNICQVLTKPYKSFYYALRAALENAGVPVTGTLRLRQVPKGANILFTHYSDPLENIVSVTAKKSNNLYARHLLLLLGAKMYGAPATIEKGRRAVRVILKARGVLKHVIPHIDNGCGLSRESRLTARVLADVLDDAYERYGMRWMKILSIAGVDGTIKRRFRGTIVRNRAWMKTGTLKHAKNIAGYVKSRNGRYYTVVILVNTRRGNWRAAALENDIIKWMVTYRGGSSHISTPKSVSDSSKKINTNTVTPHVSTDTAKEAYYIQTGSFSQKPTGFYLRTLREMGFTYSVIHDVNYKVLVGPYATETEARNTLGTIRKHVNRGAFLTRHSVSVFN
;
A
#
# COMPACT_ATOMS: atom_id res chain seq x y z
N MET A 1 -16.43 32.31 64.04
CA MET A 1 -16.16 30.94 63.64
C MET A 1 -16.83 30.70 62.28
N LYS A 2 -16.08 30.83 61.20
CA LYS A 2 -16.57 30.58 59.80
C LYS A 2 -16.19 29.14 59.45
N LYS A 3 -17.20 28.28 59.24
CA LYS A 3 -17.00 26.90 58.72
C LYS A 3 -16.86 26.95 57.20
N SER A 4 -15.68 26.71 56.67
CA SER A 4 -15.45 26.49 55.26
C SER A 4 -15.85 25.06 54.90
N ILE A 5 -16.86 24.94 54.06
CA ILE A 5 -17.26 23.64 53.47
C ILE A 5 -16.38 23.44 52.24
N VAL A 6 -15.47 22.45 52.29
CA VAL A 6 -14.69 22.00 51.15
C VAL A 6 -15.55 21.03 50.35
N LEU A 7 -16.02 21.49 49.19
CA LEU A 7 -16.77 20.67 48.24
C LEU A 7 -15.76 19.88 47.41
N ALA A 8 -15.54 18.58 47.76
CA ALA A 8 -14.72 17.67 46.97
C ALA A 8 -15.50 17.25 45.71
N LEU A 9 -15.12 17.82 44.56
CA LEU A 9 -15.56 17.35 43.24
C LEU A 9 -14.97 15.96 42.96
N LEU A 10 -15.75 14.92 43.19
CA LEU A 10 -15.51 13.58 42.70
C LEU A 10 -15.66 13.56 41.16
N LEU A 11 -14.56 13.76 40.42
CA LEU A 11 -14.51 13.45 39.02
C LEU A 11 -14.63 11.91 38.87
N SER A 12 -15.85 11.42 38.69
CA SER A 12 -16.10 10.04 38.29
C SER A 12 -15.58 9.85 36.88
N THR A 13 -14.39 9.27 36.76
CA THR A 13 -13.91 8.71 35.48
C THR A 13 -14.86 7.57 35.11
N MET A 14 -15.76 7.79 34.15
CA MET A 14 -16.54 6.71 33.53
C MET A 14 -15.58 5.70 32.92
N VAL A 15 -15.27 4.67 33.65
CA VAL A 15 -14.59 3.47 33.11
C VAL A 15 -15.66 2.71 32.35
N TRP A 16 -15.64 2.82 31.04
CA TRP A 16 -16.50 2.01 30.17
C TRP A 16 -16.07 0.54 30.34
N ALA A 17 -16.96 -0.30 30.85
CA ALA A 17 -16.72 -1.74 30.92
C ALA A 17 -16.51 -2.26 29.49
N LEU A 18 -15.46 -3.05 29.29
CA LEU A 18 -15.22 -3.67 27.99
C LEU A 18 -16.30 -4.73 27.72
N PRO A 19 -16.73 -4.92 26.47
CA PRO A 19 -17.62 -6.02 26.13
C PRO A 19 -17.00 -7.37 26.53
N THR A 20 -17.79 -8.26 27.14
CA THR A 20 -17.35 -9.58 27.66
C THR A 20 -16.53 -10.39 26.68
N GLY A 21 -16.84 -10.34 25.38
CA GLY A 21 -16.07 -11.04 24.36
C GLY A 21 -14.63 -10.51 24.21
N ILE A 22 -14.41 -9.22 24.45
CA ILE A 22 -13.08 -8.60 24.45
C ILE A 22 -12.35 -8.93 25.76
N GLU A 23 -13.03 -8.84 26.90
CA GLU A 23 -12.47 -9.21 28.21
C GLU A 23 -11.99 -10.67 28.22
N ASN A 24 -12.81 -11.59 27.74
CA ASN A 24 -12.45 -13.00 27.60
C ASN A 24 -11.24 -13.21 26.68
N ALA A 25 -11.16 -12.48 25.56
CA ALA A 25 -10.00 -12.57 24.66
C ALA A 25 -8.72 -12.05 25.35
N ILE A 26 -8.80 -10.97 26.12
CA ILE A 26 -7.68 -10.43 26.90
C ILE A 26 -7.23 -11.44 27.96
N ALA A 27 -8.14 -11.96 28.78
CA ALA A 27 -7.86 -12.94 29.80
C ALA A 27 -7.18 -14.19 29.23
N LYS A 28 -7.73 -14.76 28.15
CA LYS A 28 -7.18 -15.92 27.45
C LYS A 28 -5.79 -15.69 26.88
N SER A 29 -5.45 -14.46 26.51
CA SER A 29 -4.15 -14.12 25.93
C SER A 29 -3.00 -14.24 26.95
N HIS A 30 -3.28 -14.14 28.24
CA HIS A 30 -2.30 -13.98 29.31
C HIS A 30 -1.31 -12.83 29.08
N ILE A 31 -1.73 -11.79 28.40
CA ILE A 31 -0.94 -10.56 28.19
C ILE A 31 -1.39 -9.54 29.25
N PRO A 32 -0.44 -8.91 29.97
CA PRO A 32 -0.81 -7.84 30.89
C PRO A 32 -1.65 -6.76 30.19
N GLN A 33 -2.76 -6.39 30.78
CA GLN A 33 -3.68 -5.40 30.19
C GLN A 33 -2.98 -4.08 29.87
N ASN A 34 -1.99 -3.70 30.70
CA ASN A 34 -1.17 -2.51 30.49
C ASN A 34 -0.32 -2.53 29.18
N ASP A 35 -0.09 -3.72 28.59
CA ASP A 35 0.63 -3.90 27.33
C ASP A 35 -0.29 -3.78 26.10
N ILE A 36 -1.61 -3.65 26.32
CA ILE A 36 -2.65 -3.66 25.29
C ILE A 36 -3.26 -2.28 25.18
N SER A 37 -3.50 -1.82 23.94
CA SER A 37 -4.38 -0.70 23.63
C SER A 37 -5.39 -1.13 22.57
N ILE A 38 -6.66 -0.90 22.85
CA ILE A 38 -7.78 -1.23 21.96
C ILE A 38 -8.61 0.02 21.76
N TYR A 39 -9.00 0.27 20.52
CA TYR A 39 -10.04 1.24 20.20
C TYR A 39 -10.89 0.70 19.07
N ILE A 40 -12.16 0.45 19.37
CA ILE A 40 -13.12 -0.13 18.44
C ILE A 40 -14.37 0.75 18.46
N LYS A 41 -14.81 1.14 17.28
CA LYS A 41 -16.01 1.94 17.11
C LYS A 41 -16.70 1.63 15.78
N GLU A 42 -17.92 2.04 15.60
CA GLU A 42 -18.57 2.07 14.30
C GLU A 42 -17.76 2.96 13.35
N ALA A 43 -17.55 2.52 12.10
CA ALA A 43 -16.67 3.22 11.16
C ALA A 43 -17.25 4.59 10.78
N GLY A 44 -16.39 5.61 10.79
CA GLY A 44 -16.73 7.01 10.54
C GLY A 44 -16.60 7.89 11.78
N LYS A 45 -16.45 9.20 11.58
CA LYS A 45 -16.13 10.18 12.65
C LYS A 45 -17.13 10.19 13.79
N ARG A 46 -18.41 10.02 13.47
CA ARG A 46 -19.53 10.04 14.43
C ARG A 46 -19.90 8.63 14.92
N GLY A 47 -19.15 7.59 14.54
CA GLY A 47 -19.44 6.23 14.93
C GLY A 47 -19.41 6.02 16.45
N HIS A 48 -20.35 5.21 16.95
CA HIS A 48 -20.43 4.86 18.37
C HIS A 48 -19.22 4.01 18.80
N VAL A 49 -18.64 4.31 19.97
CA VAL A 49 -17.51 3.56 20.54
C VAL A 49 -18.04 2.28 21.18
N ILE A 50 -17.43 1.16 20.80
CA ILE A 50 -17.77 -0.18 21.29
C ILE A 50 -16.82 -0.60 22.42
N ALA A 51 -15.51 -0.28 22.26
CA ALA A 51 -14.49 -0.62 23.24
C ALA A 51 -13.36 0.40 23.21
N ALA A 52 -12.92 0.83 24.38
CA ALA A 52 -11.76 1.68 24.59
C ALA A 52 -10.93 1.15 25.74
N LEU A 53 -9.66 0.84 25.49
CA LEU A 53 -8.71 0.39 26.51
C LEU A 53 -7.36 1.04 26.20
N HIS A 54 -6.87 1.90 27.09
CA HIS A 54 -5.60 2.61 26.93
C HIS A 54 -5.44 3.23 25.52
N GLU A 55 -6.52 3.69 24.93
CA GLU A 55 -6.60 4.16 23.54
C GLU A 55 -5.73 5.40 23.28
N ASN A 56 -5.43 6.17 24.33
CA ASN A 56 -4.57 7.36 24.30
C ASN A 56 -3.12 7.06 24.72
N LYS A 57 -2.79 5.80 25.09
CA LYS A 57 -1.42 5.41 25.46
C LYS A 57 -0.55 5.32 24.22
N MET A 58 0.62 5.97 24.28
CA MET A 58 1.63 5.92 23.21
C MET A 58 2.22 4.53 23.09
N ARG A 59 2.11 3.92 21.92
CA ARG A 59 2.62 2.59 21.59
C ARG A 59 3.61 2.63 20.43
N THR A 60 4.52 1.66 20.40
CA THR A 60 5.34 1.39 19.21
C THR A 60 4.44 0.79 18.12
N PRO A 61 4.21 1.51 17.01
CA PRO A 61 3.21 1.10 16.02
C PRO A 61 3.68 -0.02 15.09
N ALA A 62 4.98 -0.22 14.95
CA ALA A 62 5.50 -1.00 13.85
C ALA A 62 4.89 -0.52 12.51
N SER A 63 4.62 -1.44 11.57
CA SER A 63 4.14 -1.07 10.23
C SER A 63 2.70 -0.58 10.14
N VAL A 64 1.91 -0.51 11.22
CA VAL A 64 0.58 0.13 11.15
C VAL A 64 0.69 1.65 10.95
N ILE A 65 1.84 2.27 11.29
CA ILE A 65 2.09 3.69 11.02
C ILE A 65 2.01 4.03 9.51
N LYS A 66 2.19 3.04 8.63
CA LYS A 66 2.04 3.22 7.18
C LYS A 66 0.65 3.75 6.78
N VAL A 67 -0.38 3.50 7.61
CA VAL A 67 -1.73 4.07 7.41
C VAL A 67 -1.64 5.59 7.34
N LEU A 68 -0.89 6.22 8.25
CA LEU A 68 -0.70 7.68 8.28
C LEU A 68 0.03 8.17 7.02
N THR A 69 1.13 7.51 6.67
CA THR A 69 1.97 7.90 5.52
C THR A 69 1.22 7.75 4.20
N ILE A 70 0.50 6.63 4.03
CA ILE A 70 -0.31 6.34 2.83
C ILE A 70 -1.45 7.35 2.72
N TYR A 71 -2.19 7.57 3.81
CA TYR A 71 -3.32 8.48 3.80
C TYR A 71 -2.90 9.92 3.50
N ALA A 72 -1.82 10.40 4.13
CA ALA A 72 -1.25 11.71 3.82
C ALA A 72 -0.83 11.84 2.35
N ALA A 73 -0.27 10.77 1.75
CA ALA A 73 0.09 10.76 0.34
C ALA A 73 -1.14 10.87 -0.58
N ILE A 74 -2.19 10.10 -0.30
CA ILE A 74 -3.44 10.16 -1.07
C ILE A 74 -4.09 11.55 -0.95
N LEU A 75 -4.12 12.14 0.26
CA LEU A 75 -4.67 13.48 0.48
C LEU A 75 -3.93 14.56 -0.31
N LYS A 76 -2.62 14.48 -0.39
CA LYS A 76 -1.80 15.52 -1.05
C LYS A 76 -1.72 15.34 -2.56
N LEU A 77 -1.69 14.10 -3.04
CA LEU A 77 -1.34 13.79 -4.43
C LEU A 77 -2.52 13.26 -5.27
N GLY A 78 -3.55 12.70 -4.61
CA GLY A 78 -4.61 11.95 -5.29
C GLY A 78 -4.16 10.53 -5.67
N PHE A 79 -5.13 9.68 -5.99
CA PHE A 79 -4.89 8.27 -6.35
C PHE A 79 -4.17 8.10 -7.70
N ASP A 80 -4.37 9.02 -8.62
CA ASP A 80 -3.90 8.93 -10.00
C ASP A 80 -2.51 9.52 -10.19
N TYR A 81 -1.88 10.04 -9.12
CA TYR A 81 -0.52 10.58 -9.18
C TYR A 81 0.46 9.50 -9.66
N ARG A 82 1.38 9.90 -10.56
CA ARG A 82 2.46 9.04 -11.07
C ARG A 82 3.79 9.73 -10.84
N TRP A 83 4.80 8.96 -10.40
CA TRP A 83 6.16 9.46 -10.36
C TRP A 83 6.71 9.60 -11.77
N SER A 84 7.59 10.57 -11.95
CA SER A 84 8.33 10.75 -13.19
C SER A 84 9.77 10.29 -13.04
N THR A 85 10.33 9.73 -14.11
CA THR A 85 11.77 9.63 -14.37
C THR A 85 12.02 10.32 -15.70
N ARG A 86 12.82 11.38 -15.70
CA ARG A 86 12.99 12.22 -16.89
C ARG A 86 14.32 11.95 -17.56
N PHE A 87 14.26 11.86 -18.87
CA PHE A 87 15.40 11.66 -19.75
C PHE A 87 15.67 12.95 -20.52
N TYR A 88 16.95 13.33 -20.59
CA TYR A 88 17.40 14.53 -21.28
C TYR A 88 18.62 14.20 -22.11
N THR A 89 18.94 15.07 -23.08
CA THR A 89 20.17 15.06 -23.83
C THR A 89 20.91 16.35 -23.63
N THR A 90 22.25 16.28 -23.63
CA THR A 90 23.14 17.44 -23.82
C THR A 90 23.77 17.31 -25.20
N GLY A 91 23.94 18.43 -25.93
CA GLY A 91 24.51 18.40 -27.27
C GLY A 91 23.47 18.08 -28.37
N LYS A 92 23.95 17.64 -29.54
CA LYS A 92 23.14 17.51 -30.77
C LYS A 92 23.06 16.06 -31.24
N ILE A 93 21.92 15.70 -31.80
CA ILE A 93 21.75 14.43 -32.53
C ILE A 93 22.03 14.73 -34.01
N LYS A 94 22.99 14.02 -34.61
CA LYS A 94 23.33 14.12 -36.04
C LYS A 94 23.53 12.72 -36.60
N HIS A 95 22.84 12.39 -37.68
CA HIS A 95 22.91 11.10 -38.37
C HIS A 95 22.76 9.89 -37.41
N GLY A 96 21.83 9.98 -36.47
CA GLY A 96 21.58 8.92 -35.49
C GLY A 96 22.56 8.87 -34.31
N VAL A 97 23.54 9.78 -34.25
CA VAL A 97 24.54 9.84 -33.17
C VAL A 97 24.23 11.00 -32.24
N LEU A 98 24.06 10.71 -30.94
CA LEU A 98 24.02 11.76 -29.91
C LEU A 98 25.47 12.17 -29.56
N TYR A 99 25.89 13.33 -30.01
CA TYR A 99 27.16 13.97 -29.59
C TYR A 99 26.95 14.75 -28.28
N GLY A 100 26.93 14.00 -27.17
CA GLY A 100 26.64 14.52 -25.83
C GLY A 100 26.16 13.42 -24.90
N ASP A 101 25.78 13.82 -23.68
CA ASP A 101 25.38 12.87 -22.65
C ASP A 101 23.87 12.55 -22.69
N LEU A 102 23.52 11.30 -22.38
CA LEU A 102 22.17 10.94 -21.97
C LEU A 102 22.04 11.19 -20.46
N VAL A 103 21.20 12.13 -20.06
CA VAL A 103 21.01 12.50 -18.66
C VAL A 103 19.68 11.95 -18.15
N VAL A 104 19.69 11.23 -17.03
CA VAL A 104 18.50 10.65 -16.41
C VAL A 104 18.32 11.24 -15.02
N LYS A 105 17.18 11.90 -14.79
CA LYS A 105 16.81 12.44 -13.49
C LYS A 105 15.74 11.63 -12.82
N GLY A 106 16.08 11.05 -11.66
CA GLY A 106 15.15 10.34 -10.80
C GLY A 106 14.41 11.28 -9.85
N TYR A 107 13.11 11.09 -9.74
CA TYR A 107 12.25 11.80 -8.78
C TYR A 107 11.73 10.86 -7.67
N GLY A 108 12.40 9.74 -7.47
CA GLY A 108 12.07 8.79 -6.41
C GLY A 108 10.92 7.84 -6.75
N ASP A 109 10.78 7.46 -8.02
CA ASP A 109 9.89 6.36 -8.40
C ASP A 109 10.36 5.06 -7.73
N PRO A 110 9.58 4.46 -6.80
CA PRO A 110 10.01 3.24 -6.13
C PRO A 110 9.84 1.98 -6.97
N THR A 111 9.15 2.08 -8.13
CA THR A 111 8.73 0.95 -8.95
C THR A 111 9.54 0.75 -10.22
N LEU A 112 10.38 1.73 -10.61
CA LEU A 112 11.23 1.61 -11.78
C LEU A 112 12.09 0.33 -11.72
N SER A 113 11.98 -0.50 -12.75
CA SER A 113 12.54 -1.86 -12.78
C SER A 113 13.17 -2.22 -14.13
N ASP A 114 13.75 -3.40 -14.19
CA ASP A 114 14.25 -3.97 -15.44
C ASP A 114 13.13 -4.21 -16.49
N GLU A 115 11.88 -4.36 -16.05
CA GLU A 115 10.71 -4.52 -16.92
C GLU A 115 10.39 -3.25 -17.71
N ASP A 116 10.81 -2.07 -17.23
CA ASP A 116 10.60 -0.79 -17.89
C ASP A 116 11.65 -0.49 -18.99
N LEU A 117 12.82 -1.14 -18.92
CA LEU A 117 13.96 -0.83 -19.80
C LEU A 117 13.67 -1.01 -21.30
N PRO A 118 12.95 -2.05 -21.75
CA PRO A 118 12.62 -2.18 -23.17
C PRO A 118 11.82 -0.98 -23.71
N GLY A 119 10.84 -0.49 -22.94
CA GLY A 119 10.05 0.69 -23.29
C GLY A 119 10.89 1.98 -23.29
N ILE A 120 11.81 2.11 -22.33
CA ILE A 120 12.73 3.24 -22.24
C ILE A 120 13.68 3.25 -23.46
N VAL A 121 14.29 2.12 -23.80
CA VAL A 121 15.20 1.98 -24.96
C VAL A 121 14.47 2.25 -26.27
N SER A 122 13.26 1.73 -26.44
CA SER A 122 12.42 2.01 -27.62
C SER A 122 12.18 3.51 -27.79
N ARG A 123 11.91 4.25 -26.71
CA ARG A 123 11.72 5.71 -26.77
C ARG A 123 13.01 6.47 -27.08
N ILE A 124 14.17 5.99 -26.62
CA ILE A 124 15.47 6.56 -26.98
C ILE A 124 15.72 6.40 -28.49
N LYS A 125 15.47 5.22 -29.04
CA LYS A 125 15.59 4.95 -30.49
C LYS A 125 14.59 5.77 -31.31
N ALA A 126 13.34 5.87 -30.87
CA ALA A 126 12.32 6.67 -31.53
C ALA A 126 12.64 8.18 -31.56
N ALA A 127 13.49 8.64 -30.64
CA ALA A 127 14.01 10.02 -30.65
C ALA A 127 15.20 10.19 -31.62
N GLY A 128 15.50 9.19 -32.45
CA GLY A 128 16.57 9.24 -33.48
C GLY A 128 17.96 8.95 -32.94
N ILE A 129 18.10 8.31 -31.76
CA ILE A 129 19.39 7.98 -31.15
C ILE A 129 19.73 6.51 -31.46
N GLY A 130 20.69 6.28 -32.37
CA GLY A 130 21.27 4.99 -32.69
C GLY A 130 22.62 4.73 -32.03
N SER A 131 23.32 5.76 -31.52
CA SER A 131 24.51 5.66 -30.67
C SER A 131 24.67 6.87 -29.78
N ILE A 132 25.40 6.71 -28.66
CA ILE A 132 25.65 7.78 -27.70
C ILE A 132 27.16 7.98 -27.56
N HIS A 133 27.66 9.10 -28.14
CA HIS A 133 29.03 9.56 -27.98
C HIS A 133 29.13 10.52 -26.80
N GLY A 134 28.97 9.96 -25.59
CA GLY A 134 28.96 10.67 -24.33
C GLY A 134 28.63 9.73 -23.18
N ASN A 135 28.38 10.28 -22.02
CA ASN A 135 28.15 9.55 -20.79
C ASN A 135 26.65 9.27 -20.55
N ILE A 136 26.37 8.30 -19.70
CA ILE A 136 25.08 8.22 -19.00
C ILE A 136 25.24 8.97 -17.66
N VAL A 137 24.58 10.12 -17.58
CA VAL A 137 24.60 10.99 -16.40
C VAL A 137 23.35 10.72 -15.57
N ILE A 138 23.52 10.50 -14.28
CA ILE A 138 22.39 10.29 -13.36
C ILE A 138 22.28 11.43 -12.36
N ASP A 139 21.16 12.14 -12.40
CA ASP A 139 20.76 13.15 -11.42
C ASP A 139 19.86 12.53 -10.36
N ARG A 140 20.39 12.44 -9.14
CA ARG A 140 19.68 11.93 -7.96
C ARG A 140 19.46 12.99 -6.89
N SER A 141 19.56 14.25 -7.25
CA SER A 141 19.53 15.40 -6.33
C SER A 141 18.16 15.65 -5.69
N TYR A 142 17.10 14.98 -6.17
CA TYR A 142 15.74 15.16 -5.66
C TYR A 142 15.56 14.70 -4.21
N PHE A 143 16.35 13.72 -3.76
CA PHE A 143 16.39 13.26 -2.37
C PHE A 143 17.78 13.48 -1.76
N LYS A 144 17.82 13.87 -0.49
CA LYS A 144 19.04 13.91 0.35
C LYS A 144 18.84 12.96 1.53
N VAL A 145 19.22 11.71 1.33
CA VAL A 145 19.13 10.64 2.32
C VAL A 145 20.43 9.85 2.40
N GLY A 146 20.70 9.26 3.56
CA GLY A 146 21.87 8.42 3.76
C GLY A 146 21.81 7.12 2.93
N SER A 147 22.94 6.47 2.78
CA SER A 147 23.07 5.22 2.03
C SER A 147 22.77 3.96 2.86
N ARG A 148 22.79 4.07 4.18
CA ARG A 148 22.53 2.96 5.13
C ARG A 148 21.24 3.21 5.90
N ASN A 149 20.74 2.17 6.58
CA ASN A 149 19.62 2.33 7.49
C ASN A 149 20.04 3.22 8.68
N THR A 150 19.61 4.48 8.67
CA THR A 150 19.95 5.44 9.71
C THR A 150 19.27 5.19 11.05
N SER A 151 18.27 4.30 11.10
CA SER A 151 17.58 3.94 12.35
C SER A 151 18.37 2.98 13.24
N GLY A 152 19.51 2.42 12.75
CA GLY A 152 20.29 1.42 13.48
C GLY A 152 19.46 0.19 13.89
N PHE A 153 18.46 -0.17 13.10
CA PHE A 153 17.36 -1.04 13.52
C PHE A 153 17.80 -2.45 13.89
N ASP A 154 18.59 -3.10 13.02
CA ASP A 154 19.12 -4.44 13.26
C ASP A 154 20.43 -4.69 12.48
N ASN A 155 21.01 -5.89 12.67
CA ASN A 155 22.31 -6.27 12.09
C ASN A 155 22.16 -6.96 10.71
N HIS A 156 21.08 -6.65 9.94
CA HIS A 156 20.84 -7.25 8.62
C HIS A 156 20.86 -6.18 7.50
N PRO A 157 22.00 -5.52 7.24
CA PRO A 157 22.08 -4.37 6.31
C PRO A 157 21.75 -4.73 4.87
N HIS A 158 21.92 -5.98 4.48
CA HIS A 158 21.65 -6.48 3.12
C HIS A 158 20.22 -6.98 2.91
N SER A 159 19.40 -7.00 3.95
CA SER A 159 17.99 -7.42 3.84
C SER A 159 17.15 -6.40 3.07
N PRO A 160 16.30 -6.81 2.12
CA PRO A 160 15.47 -5.89 1.34
C PRO A 160 14.58 -4.97 2.18
N TYR A 161 14.11 -5.42 3.36
CA TYR A 161 13.29 -4.59 4.25
C TYR A 161 14.05 -3.42 4.89
N ASN A 162 15.41 -3.46 4.89
CA ASN A 162 16.28 -2.37 5.35
C ASN A 162 16.70 -1.42 4.21
N ALA A 163 16.32 -1.70 2.95
CA ALA A 163 16.70 -0.89 1.82
C ALA A 163 16.40 0.60 2.04
N MET A 164 17.41 1.46 1.82
CA MET A 164 17.26 2.91 1.91
C MET A 164 16.75 3.47 0.58
N PRO A 165 15.88 4.49 0.62
CA PRO A 165 15.37 5.14 -0.57
C PRO A 165 16.49 5.91 -1.32
N ASP A 166 16.24 6.12 -2.61
CA ASP A 166 17.08 6.93 -3.50
C ASP A 166 16.20 7.67 -4.51
N ALA A 167 16.63 8.84 -4.95
CA ALA A 167 15.89 9.56 -6.00
C ALA A 167 15.92 8.79 -7.33
N MET A 168 17.03 8.11 -7.63
CA MET A 168 17.14 7.19 -8.77
C MET A 168 17.06 5.74 -8.25
N MET A 169 15.84 5.31 -7.95
CA MET A 169 15.56 3.94 -7.53
C MET A 169 15.50 2.99 -8.73
N PHE A 170 15.90 1.75 -8.52
CA PHE A 170 15.82 0.70 -9.51
C PHE A 170 15.71 -0.67 -8.83
N ASN A 171 14.80 -1.53 -9.33
CA ASN A 171 14.54 -2.88 -8.82
C ASN A 171 14.39 -2.95 -7.28
N GLU A 172 13.69 -1.99 -6.67
CA GLU A 172 13.53 -1.89 -5.20
C GLU A 172 14.88 -1.91 -4.44
N ARG A 173 15.99 -1.52 -5.09
CA ARG A 173 17.35 -1.63 -4.60
C ARG A 173 17.79 -3.08 -4.31
N VAL A 174 17.18 -4.04 -4.93
CA VAL A 174 17.45 -5.47 -4.74
C VAL A 174 18.28 -6.02 -5.89
N SER A 175 19.46 -6.52 -5.57
CA SER A 175 20.28 -7.34 -6.47
C SER A 175 19.78 -8.78 -6.36
N THR A 176 19.33 -9.36 -7.49
CA THR A 176 18.81 -10.73 -7.53
C THR A 176 19.81 -11.66 -8.23
N ILE A 177 20.27 -12.67 -7.50
CA ILE A 177 21.11 -13.74 -8.01
C ILE A 177 20.24 -14.98 -8.23
N CYS A 178 20.20 -15.46 -9.47
CA CYS A 178 19.42 -16.63 -9.85
C CYS A 178 20.31 -17.86 -9.80
N VAL A 179 19.93 -18.85 -9.01
CA VAL A 179 20.59 -20.17 -8.92
C VAL A 179 19.66 -21.22 -9.48
N VAL A 180 20.11 -21.94 -10.51
CA VAL A 180 19.38 -23.04 -11.15
C VAL A 180 20.18 -24.34 -10.93
N PRO A 181 19.93 -25.07 -9.81
CA PRO A 181 20.80 -26.16 -9.36
C PRO A 181 20.93 -27.33 -10.35
N ASN A 182 19.86 -27.68 -11.08
CA ASN A 182 19.88 -28.74 -12.08
C ASN A 182 20.76 -28.41 -13.29
N GLN A 183 20.91 -27.12 -13.64
CA GLN A 183 21.72 -26.62 -14.74
C GLN A 183 23.11 -26.16 -14.30
N ASN A 184 23.46 -26.25 -13.03
CA ASN A 184 24.67 -25.67 -12.45
C ASN A 184 24.86 -24.17 -12.75
N SER A 185 23.78 -23.44 -12.93
CA SER A 185 23.82 -22.05 -13.36
C SER A 185 23.64 -21.11 -12.17
N VAL A 186 24.52 -20.11 -12.13
CA VAL A 186 24.41 -18.95 -11.22
C VAL A 186 24.57 -17.69 -12.06
N THR A 187 23.50 -16.91 -12.15
CA THR A 187 23.46 -15.68 -12.96
C THR A 187 22.88 -14.51 -12.18
N LYS A 188 23.23 -13.31 -12.55
CA LYS A 188 22.49 -12.12 -12.10
C LYS A 188 21.20 -11.99 -12.91
N LYS A 189 20.09 -11.61 -12.27
CA LYS A 189 18.82 -11.38 -12.99
C LYS A 189 18.97 -10.27 -14.03
N VAL A 190 19.77 -9.28 -13.70
CA VAL A 190 20.03 -8.10 -14.54
C VAL A 190 21.54 -7.92 -14.65
N PRO A 191 22.08 -7.55 -15.83
CA PRO A 191 23.50 -7.20 -15.97
C PRO A 191 23.86 -6.07 -15.00
N ASP A 192 24.81 -6.33 -14.11
CA ASP A 192 25.26 -5.36 -13.09
C ASP A 192 26.70 -5.65 -12.67
N SER A 193 27.64 -4.81 -13.10
CA SER A 193 29.06 -4.94 -12.75
C SER A 193 29.39 -4.25 -11.41
N SER A 194 28.40 -3.70 -10.69
CA SER A 194 28.63 -3.05 -9.40
C SER A 194 28.81 -4.01 -8.21
N TYR A 195 28.72 -5.33 -8.45
CA TYR A 195 29.05 -6.38 -7.48
C TYR A 195 29.55 -7.64 -8.20
N VAL A 196 30.28 -8.51 -7.50
CA VAL A 196 30.81 -9.78 -8.01
C VAL A 196 30.12 -10.95 -7.31
N VAL A 197 29.87 -12.05 -8.04
CA VAL A 197 29.30 -13.27 -7.49
C VAL A 197 30.30 -14.41 -7.67
N HIS A 198 30.67 -15.05 -6.57
CA HIS A 198 31.52 -16.24 -6.55
C HIS A 198 30.66 -17.48 -6.28
N ASN A 199 30.61 -18.40 -7.23
CA ASN A 199 29.88 -19.66 -7.09
C ASN A 199 30.78 -20.73 -6.49
N GLN A 200 30.58 -21.07 -5.22
CA GLN A 200 31.27 -22.16 -4.51
C GLN A 200 30.24 -23.22 -4.04
N LEU A 201 29.15 -23.38 -4.81
CA LEU A 201 28.12 -24.37 -4.50
C LEU A 201 28.52 -25.76 -4.94
N GLN A 202 28.34 -26.72 -4.03
CA GLN A 202 28.46 -28.14 -4.33
C GLN A 202 27.08 -28.73 -4.60
N ARG A 203 26.89 -29.27 -5.81
CA ARG A 203 25.62 -29.95 -6.15
C ARG A 203 25.61 -31.36 -5.58
N VAL A 204 24.51 -31.76 -5.01
CA VAL A 204 24.34 -33.11 -4.43
C VAL A 204 23.05 -33.76 -4.93
N ASN A 205 23.07 -35.08 -5.04
CA ASN A 205 21.92 -35.89 -5.37
C ASN A 205 21.18 -36.29 -4.08
N ARG A 206 20.44 -35.35 -3.49
CA ARG A 206 19.67 -35.52 -2.26
C ARG A 206 18.29 -34.81 -2.43
N PRO A 207 17.26 -35.16 -1.64
CA PRO A 207 15.98 -34.42 -1.64
C PRO A 207 16.18 -32.93 -1.36
N CYS A 208 15.38 -32.06 -2.02
CA CYS A 208 15.41 -30.61 -1.82
C CYS A 208 14.77 -30.22 -0.50
N ARG A 209 15.45 -30.46 0.64
CA ARG A 209 14.97 -30.13 1.99
C ARG A 209 16.12 -29.80 2.93
N GLY A 210 15.80 -29.09 4.01
CA GLY A 210 16.77 -28.72 5.05
C GLY A 210 17.97 -27.97 4.47
N ARG A 211 19.18 -28.33 4.90
CA ARG A 211 20.44 -27.70 4.51
C ARG A 211 20.76 -27.78 3.00
N TYR A 212 20.05 -28.62 2.24
CA TYR A 212 20.24 -28.79 0.81
C TYR A 212 19.26 -27.94 -0.03
N SER A 213 18.38 -27.17 0.59
CA SER A 213 17.32 -26.42 -0.11
C SER A 213 17.71 -25.01 -0.51
N TRP A 214 18.70 -24.38 0.15
CA TRP A 214 19.18 -23.03 -0.08
C TRP A 214 20.67 -22.91 0.07
N PRO A 215 21.35 -22.07 -0.76
CA PRO A 215 22.76 -21.75 -0.56
C PRO A 215 22.97 -20.92 0.71
N ARG A 216 24.17 -21.03 1.29
CA ARG A 216 24.65 -20.05 2.26
C ARG A 216 25.21 -18.85 1.51
N VAL A 217 24.84 -17.65 1.94
CA VAL A 217 25.27 -16.39 1.33
C VAL A 217 26.22 -15.69 2.29
N LYS A 218 27.44 -15.41 1.83
CA LYS A 218 28.41 -14.55 2.52
C LYS A 218 28.59 -13.29 1.66
N ILE A 219 28.51 -12.12 2.25
CA ILE A 219 28.69 -10.83 1.59
C ILE A 219 29.88 -10.14 2.24
N ASP A 220 30.75 -9.60 1.40
CA ASP A 220 31.81 -8.67 1.79
C ASP A 220 31.55 -7.34 1.08
N ASP A 221 31.16 -6.32 1.85
CA ASP A 221 30.91 -4.95 1.38
C ASP A 221 32.01 -3.96 1.85
N SER A 222 33.12 -4.48 2.36
CA SER A 222 34.30 -3.67 2.72
C SER A 222 35.04 -3.11 1.52
N LYS A 223 34.91 -3.79 0.36
CA LYS A 223 35.53 -3.40 -0.90
C LYS A 223 34.68 -2.38 -1.67
N ALA A 224 35.31 -1.63 -2.57
CA ALA A 224 34.64 -0.68 -3.46
C ALA A 224 33.56 -1.34 -4.34
N VAL A 225 33.78 -2.59 -4.74
CA VAL A 225 32.84 -3.48 -5.42
C VAL A 225 32.52 -4.63 -4.46
N PRO A 226 31.30 -4.71 -3.91
CA PRO A 226 30.90 -5.79 -3.01
C PRO A 226 31.03 -7.17 -3.67
N GLU A 227 31.44 -8.15 -2.89
CA GLU A 227 31.57 -9.54 -3.32
C GLU A 227 30.57 -10.44 -2.59
N VAL A 228 29.98 -11.37 -3.31
CA VAL A 228 28.99 -12.33 -2.79
C VAL A 228 29.46 -13.74 -3.07
N TRP A 229 29.64 -14.54 -2.02
CA TRP A 229 29.94 -15.97 -2.13
C TRP A 229 28.69 -16.79 -1.88
N LEU A 230 28.34 -17.64 -2.83
CA LEU A 230 27.34 -18.67 -2.65
C LEU A 230 28.03 -19.95 -2.26
N LYS A 231 27.81 -20.45 -1.04
CA LYS A 231 28.52 -21.58 -0.44
C LYS A 231 27.57 -22.69 0.01
N GLY A 232 28.15 -23.87 0.21
CA GLY A 232 27.45 -25.02 0.80
C GLY A 232 26.94 -26.00 -0.25
N LYS A 233 26.16 -26.98 0.20
CA LYS A 233 25.60 -28.04 -0.64
C LYS A 233 24.17 -27.70 -1.04
N ILE A 234 23.83 -27.81 -2.33
CA ILE A 234 22.47 -27.63 -2.85
C ILE A 234 22.03 -28.85 -3.65
N SER A 235 20.80 -29.26 -3.45
CA SER A 235 20.25 -30.41 -4.18
C SER A 235 19.99 -30.05 -5.65
N LYS A 236 20.40 -30.95 -6.58
CA LYS A 236 20.08 -30.85 -8.02
C LYS A 236 18.57 -30.93 -8.30
N HIS A 237 17.78 -31.45 -7.35
CA HIS A 237 16.32 -31.54 -7.46
C HIS A 237 15.60 -30.27 -6.98
N CYS A 238 16.32 -29.25 -6.51
CA CYS A 238 15.71 -27.95 -6.19
C CYS A 238 15.39 -27.20 -7.48
N GLY A 239 14.20 -26.58 -7.53
CA GLY A 239 13.88 -25.60 -8.56
C GLY A 239 14.72 -24.32 -8.41
N LYS A 240 14.54 -23.38 -9.34
CA LYS A 240 15.20 -22.07 -9.33
C LYS A 240 15.10 -21.38 -7.96
N ARG A 241 16.21 -20.79 -7.51
CA ARG A 241 16.30 -19.98 -6.29
C ARG A 241 16.68 -18.55 -6.66
N ASN A 242 15.90 -17.58 -6.21
CA ASN A 242 16.20 -16.16 -6.34
C ASN A 242 16.71 -15.66 -5.00
N ILE A 243 17.98 -15.29 -4.95
CA ILE A 243 18.65 -14.74 -3.77
C ILE A 243 18.60 -13.22 -3.91
N CYS A 244 17.80 -12.59 -3.06
CA CYS A 244 17.50 -11.16 -3.09
C CYS A 244 18.26 -10.46 -1.96
N GLN A 245 19.23 -9.60 -2.30
CA GLN A 245 20.07 -8.88 -1.35
C GLN A 245 20.23 -7.41 -1.76
N VAL A 246 20.42 -6.53 -0.78
CA VAL A 246 20.79 -5.13 -1.02
C VAL A 246 22.31 -5.05 -1.07
N LEU A 247 22.88 -5.09 -2.27
CA LEU A 247 24.33 -5.15 -2.47
C LEU A 247 24.91 -3.81 -2.90
N THR A 248 24.20 -3.08 -3.75
CA THR A 248 24.77 -1.91 -4.42
C THR A 248 23.89 -0.65 -4.27
N LYS A 249 24.34 0.44 -4.89
CA LYS A 249 23.54 1.65 -5.06
C LYS A 249 22.58 1.47 -6.24
N PRO A 250 21.28 1.82 -6.11
CA PRO A 250 20.30 1.55 -7.17
C PRO A 250 20.63 2.26 -8.49
N TYR A 251 21.22 3.45 -8.45
CA TYR A 251 21.65 4.17 -9.64
C TYR A 251 22.80 3.46 -10.40
N LYS A 252 23.66 2.69 -9.72
CA LYS A 252 24.69 1.86 -10.39
C LYS A 252 24.04 0.69 -11.12
N SER A 253 23.14 -0.03 -10.43
CA SER A 253 22.38 -1.13 -11.05
C SER A 253 21.56 -0.64 -12.24
N PHE A 254 20.92 0.51 -12.14
CA PHE A 254 20.21 1.14 -13.27
C PHE A 254 21.15 1.44 -14.44
N TYR A 255 22.29 2.04 -14.17
CA TYR A 255 23.27 2.36 -15.21
C TYR A 255 23.71 1.14 -16.00
N TYR A 256 24.15 0.07 -15.30
CA TYR A 256 24.61 -1.15 -15.97
C TYR A 256 23.49 -1.84 -16.74
N ALA A 257 22.30 -1.90 -16.16
CA ALA A 257 21.14 -2.49 -16.80
C ALA A 257 20.70 -1.70 -18.04
N LEU A 258 20.61 -0.37 -17.95
CA LEU A 258 20.26 0.50 -19.07
C LEU A 258 21.32 0.41 -20.17
N ARG A 259 22.61 0.46 -19.82
CA ARG A 259 23.69 0.34 -20.79
C ARG A 259 23.62 -0.98 -21.55
N ALA A 260 23.49 -2.10 -20.84
CA ALA A 260 23.33 -3.40 -21.47
C ALA A 260 22.08 -3.50 -22.36
N ALA A 261 20.96 -2.91 -21.92
CA ALA A 261 19.73 -2.88 -22.71
C ALA A 261 19.88 -2.03 -24.00
N LEU A 262 20.60 -0.91 -23.93
CA LEU A 262 20.93 -0.08 -25.10
C LEU A 262 21.85 -0.83 -26.06
N GLU A 263 22.95 -1.42 -25.57
CA GLU A 263 23.91 -2.18 -26.37
C GLU A 263 23.23 -3.36 -27.07
N ASN A 264 22.39 -4.13 -26.35
CA ASN A 264 21.61 -5.23 -26.92
C ASN A 264 20.59 -4.78 -27.99
N ALA A 265 20.15 -3.52 -27.95
CA ALA A 265 19.25 -2.91 -28.93
C ALA A 265 19.99 -2.22 -30.08
N GLY A 266 21.33 -2.36 -30.17
CA GLY A 266 22.17 -1.74 -31.19
C GLY A 266 22.44 -0.24 -30.96
N VAL A 267 22.37 0.23 -29.72
CA VAL A 267 22.66 1.63 -29.32
C VAL A 267 23.91 1.64 -28.42
N PRO A 268 25.14 1.61 -28.98
CA PRO A 268 26.36 1.62 -28.19
C PRO A 268 26.55 2.95 -27.46
N VAL A 269 27.18 2.87 -26.27
CA VAL A 269 27.51 4.02 -25.41
C VAL A 269 29.01 4.06 -25.20
N THR A 270 29.70 5.13 -25.64
CA THR A 270 31.15 5.23 -25.53
C THR A 270 31.63 5.70 -24.16
N GLY A 271 30.80 6.50 -23.46
CA GLY A 271 31.14 7.08 -22.16
C GLY A 271 30.85 6.16 -20.98
N THR A 272 30.91 6.74 -19.79
CA THR A 272 30.79 6.05 -18.50
C THR A 272 29.66 6.64 -17.64
N LEU A 273 29.45 6.09 -16.43
CA LEU A 273 28.56 6.66 -15.41
C LEU A 273 29.11 7.97 -14.88
N ARG A 274 28.30 9.01 -14.89
CA ARG A 274 28.58 10.27 -14.19
C ARG A 274 27.41 10.64 -13.25
N LEU A 275 27.74 11.19 -12.10
CA LEU A 275 26.74 11.72 -11.14
C LEU A 275 26.81 13.23 -11.12
N ARG A 276 25.82 13.89 -11.66
CA ARG A 276 25.66 15.35 -11.59
C ARG A 276 24.21 15.74 -11.81
N GLN A 277 23.86 16.95 -11.44
CA GLN A 277 22.54 17.51 -11.73
C GLN A 277 22.36 17.72 -13.23
N VAL A 278 21.09 17.72 -13.67
CA VAL A 278 20.74 18.09 -15.05
C VAL A 278 21.32 19.47 -15.37
N PRO A 279 22.19 19.61 -16.38
CA PRO A 279 22.75 20.89 -16.76
C PRO A 279 21.68 21.88 -17.21
N LYS A 280 21.94 23.17 -17.02
CA LYS A 280 21.15 24.23 -17.66
C LYS A 280 21.23 24.08 -19.18
N GLY A 281 20.11 24.17 -19.89
CA GLY A 281 20.04 23.99 -21.34
C GLY A 281 20.00 22.54 -21.84
N ALA A 282 19.93 21.52 -20.95
CA ALA A 282 19.67 20.15 -21.36
C ALA A 282 18.24 20.03 -21.95
N ASN A 283 18.11 19.38 -23.09
CA ASN A 283 16.83 19.17 -23.76
C ASN A 283 16.10 17.97 -23.19
N ILE A 284 14.80 18.10 -22.86
CA ILE A 284 13.97 16.98 -22.46
C ILE A 284 13.77 16.06 -23.66
N LEU A 285 14.18 14.81 -23.50
CA LEU A 285 13.94 13.77 -24.50
C LEU A 285 12.56 13.16 -24.30
N PHE A 286 12.26 12.68 -23.08
CA PHE A 286 10.94 12.20 -22.66
C PHE A 286 10.84 12.02 -21.14
N THR A 287 9.63 11.75 -20.67
CA THR A 287 9.34 11.38 -19.28
C THR A 287 8.76 9.96 -19.22
N HIS A 288 9.38 9.08 -18.45
CA HIS A 288 8.80 7.81 -18.04
C HIS A 288 7.96 8.02 -16.77
N TYR A 289 6.83 7.33 -16.67
CA TYR A 289 5.91 7.43 -15.54
C TYR A 289 5.68 6.08 -14.89
N SER A 290 5.66 6.06 -13.57
CA SER A 290 5.28 4.89 -12.76
C SER A 290 3.82 4.48 -12.96
N ASP A 291 3.43 3.39 -12.34
CA ASP A 291 2.03 3.08 -12.04
C ASP A 291 1.37 4.22 -11.22
N PRO A 292 0.01 4.31 -11.22
CA PRO A 292 -0.72 5.23 -10.35
C PRO A 292 -0.42 4.98 -8.87
N LEU A 293 -0.46 6.06 -8.07
CA LEU A 293 -0.28 6.00 -6.62
C LEU A 293 -1.17 4.93 -5.96
N GLU A 294 -2.40 4.73 -6.45
CA GLU A 294 -3.33 3.72 -5.92
C GLU A 294 -2.70 2.32 -5.90
N ASN A 295 -2.04 1.91 -6.99
CA ASN A 295 -1.36 0.62 -7.09
C ASN A 295 -0.18 0.55 -6.11
N ILE A 296 0.62 1.60 -6.06
CA ILE A 296 1.82 1.68 -5.22
C ILE A 296 1.46 1.66 -3.73
N VAL A 297 0.44 2.40 -3.30
CA VAL A 297 0.00 2.36 -1.90
C VAL A 297 -0.68 1.04 -1.53
N SER A 298 -1.37 0.40 -2.48
CA SER A 298 -1.92 -0.95 -2.27
C SER A 298 -0.80 -1.97 -2.02
N VAL A 299 0.26 -1.97 -2.82
CA VAL A 299 1.45 -2.80 -2.59
C VAL A 299 2.10 -2.44 -1.25
N THR A 300 2.23 -1.14 -0.95
CA THR A 300 2.80 -0.65 0.32
C THR A 300 2.05 -1.18 1.53
N ALA A 301 0.73 -1.18 1.50
CA ALA A 301 -0.10 -1.65 2.61
C ALA A 301 -0.16 -3.18 2.67
N LYS A 302 -0.45 -3.86 1.55
CA LYS A 302 -0.68 -5.31 1.48
C LYS A 302 0.59 -6.13 1.68
N LYS A 303 1.70 -5.74 1.05
CA LYS A 303 3.01 -6.39 1.24
C LYS A 303 3.80 -5.79 2.41
N SER A 304 3.29 -4.72 3.01
CA SER A 304 3.98 -3.97 4.08
C SER A 304 5.36 -3.44 3.64
N ASN A 305 5.50 -3.03 2.36
CA ASN A 305 6.76 -2.62 1.78
C ASN A 305 7.32 -1.37 2.49
N ASN A 306 8.50 -1.50 3.09
CA ASN A 306 9.14 -0.43 3.85
C ASN A 306 9.74 0.63 2.93
N LEU A 307 10.33 0.19 1.82
CA LEU A 307 10.98 1.08 0.87
C LEU A 307 9.97 2.05 0.25
N TYR A 308 8.82 1.53 -0.20
CA TYR A 308 7.74 2.35 -0.77
C TYR A 308 7.20 3.37 0.23
N ALA A 309 7.01 2.97 1.49
CA ALA A 309 6.57 3.90 2.52
C ALA A 309 7.60 5.01 2.80
N ARG A 310 8.91 4.71 2.74
CA ARG A 310 9.98 5.72 2.84
C ARG A 310 9.99 6.67 1.66
N HIS A 311 9.76 6.16 0.43
CA HIS A 311 9.62 6.99 -0.78
C HIS A 311 8.41 7.92 -0.69
N LEU A 312 7.25 7.43 -0.20
CA LEU A 312 6.08 8.28 0.05
C LEU A 312 6.38 9.41 1.02
N LEU A 313 7.07 9.11 2.13
CA LEU A 313 7.46 10.12 3.11
C LEU A 313 8.33 11.21 2.49
N LEU A 314 9.35 10.81 1.71
CA LEU A 314 10.26 11.75 1.05
C LEU A 314 9.56 12.55 -0.03
N LEU A 315 8.72 11.90 -0.84
CA LEU A 315 7.93 12.59 -1.88
C LEU A 315 7.04 13.68 -1.26
N LEU A 316 6.37 13.39 -0.15
CA LEU A 316 5.57 14.38 0.57
C LEU A 316 6.45 15.55 1.04
N GLY A 317 7.65 15.26 1.53
CA GLY A 317 8.63 16.28 1.90
C GLY A 317 9.01 17.18 0.74
N ALA A 318 9.30 16.60 -0.44
CA ALA A 318 9.63 17.35 -1.65
C ALA A 318 8.44 18.19 -2.16
N LYS A 319 7.24 17.63 -2.15
CA LYS A 319 6.02 18.31 -2.65
C LYS A 319 5.53 19.43 -1.75
N MET A 320 5.85 19.40 -0.46
CA MET A 320 5.47 20.43 0.50
C MET A 320 6.56 21.49 0.73
N TYR A 321 7.84 21.10 0.64
CA TYR A 321 8.96 21.95 1.09
C TYR A 321 10.11 22.01 0.07
N GLY A 322 9.88 21.55 -1.17
CA GLY A 322 10.89 21.56 -2.24
C GLY A 322 11.99 20.52 -2.09
N ALA A 323 12.67 20.25 -3.21
CA ALA A 323 13.87 19.42 -3.26
C ALA A 323 15.11 20.17 -2.73
N PRO A 324 16.12 19.45 -2.19
CA PRO A 324 16.09 18.01 -1.93
C PRO A 324 15.18 17.64 -0.76
N ALA A 325 14.47 16.53 -0.92
CA ALA A 325 13.67 15.97 0.16
C ALA A 325 14.56 15.32 1.21
N THR A 326 14.21 15.53 2.48
CA THR A 326 14.83 14.89 3.64
C THR A 326 13.75 14.15 4.46
N ILE A 327 14.16 13.24 5.31
CA ILE A 327 13.25 12.53 6.23
C ILE A 327 12.49 13.55 7.10
N GLU A 328 13.17 14.59 7.57
CA GLU A 328 12.54 15.63 8.42
C GLU A 328 11.47 16.43 7.67
N LYS A 329 11.74 16.85 6.41
CA LYS A 329 10.73 17.47 5.55
C LYS A 329 9.51 16.52 5.38
N GLY A 330 9.76 15.23 5.19
CA GLY A 330 8.70 14.23 5.09
C GLY A 330 7.88 14.06 6.36
N ARG A 331 8.52 13.97 7.52
CA ARG A 331 7.85 13.93 8.83
C ARG A 331 6.95 15.14 9.04
N ARG A 332 7.49 16.33 8.77
CA ARG A 332 6.75 17.61 8.87
C ARG A 332 5.56 17.62 7.91
N ALA A 333 5.73 17.17 6.66
CA ALA A 333 4.66 17.10 5.66
C ALA A 333 3.50 16.22 6.12
N VAL A 334 3.77 14.99 6.58
CA VAL A 334 2.72 14.09 7.07
C VAL A 334 1.96 14.72 8.24
N ARG A 335 2.66 15.30 9.23
CA ARG A 335 2.01 15.97 10.37
C ARG A 335 1.12 17.12 9.94
N VAL A 336 1.60 18.01 9.07
CA VAL A 336 0.84 19.17 8.60
C VAL A 336 -0.40 18.74 7.82
N ILE A 337 -0.27 17.79 6.89
CA ILE A 337 -1.40 17.27 6.09
C ILE A 337 -2.48 16.67 6.99
N LEU A 338 -2.10 15.82 7.95
CA LEU A 338 -3.05 15.16 8.85
C LEU A 338 -3.64 16.14 9.88
N LYS A 339 -2.86 17.12 10.37
CA LYS A 339 -3.37 18.17 11.25
C LYS A 339 -4.42 19.04 10.56
N ALA A 340 -4.19 19.41 9.31
CA ALA A 340 -5.16 20.16 8.49
C ALA A 340 -6.48 19.39 8.27
N ARG A 341 -6.47 18.05 8.35
CA ARG A 341 -7.67 17.20 8.33
C ARG A 341 -8.38 17.10 9.68
N GLY A 342 -7.79 17.65 10.74
CA GLY A 342 -8.33 17.56 12.09
C GLY A 342 -8.26 16.16 12.71
N VAL A 343 -7.45 15.24 12.16
CA VAL A 343 -7.32 13.87 12.69
C VAL A 343 -6.19 13.73 13.72
N LEU A 344 -5.46 14.81 14.02
CA LEU A 344 -4.43 14.84 15.06
C LEU A 344 -4.84 15.74 16.24
N LYS A 345 -6.11 15.68 16.66
CA LYS A 345 -6.67 16.57 17.70
C LYS A 345 -6.14 16.24 19.10
N HIS A 346 -5.95 14.95 19.40
CA HIS A 346 -5.67 14.50 20.76
C HIS A 346 -4.18 14.36 21.05
N VAL A 347 -3.43 13.78 20.12
CA VAL A 347 -1.99 13.51 20.28
C VAL A 347 -1.30 13.62 18.93
N ILE A 348 -0.11 14.23 18.92
CA ILE A 348 0.74 14.27 17.73
C ILE A 348 1.62 13.01 17.71
N PRO A 349 1.52 12.16 16.67
CA PRO A 349 2.34 10.96 16.57
C PRO A 349 3.81 11.30 16.35
N HIS A 350 4.69 10.52 16.98
CA HIS A 350 6.11 10.55 16.63
C HIS A 350 6.36 9.64 15.44
N ILE A 351 6.68 10.24 14.29
CA ILE A 351 6.98 9.55 13.04
C ILE A 351 8.48 9.60 12.81
N ASP A 352 9.16 8.45 12.82
CA ASP A 352 10.59 8.39 12.49
C ASP A 352 10.82 8.30 10.97
N ASN A 353 10.47 7.19 10.34
CA ASN A 353 10.82 6.93 8.93
C ASN A 353 9.59 6.63 8.03
N GLY A 354 8.39 6.83 8.54
CA GLY A 354 7.12 6.63 7.82
C GLY A 354 6.76 5.16 7.51
N CYS A 355 7.69 4.23 7.67
CA CYS A 355 7.45 2.80 7.40
C CYS A 355 7.22 1.96 8.66
N GLY A 356 7.64 2.46 9.83
CA GLY A 356 7.50 1.79 11.12
C GLY A 356 8.56 0.73 11.42
N LEU A 357 9.59 0.59 10.60
CA LEU A 357 10.80 -0.15 10.95
C LEU A 357 11.67 0.74 11.85
N SER A 358 11.20 0.98 13.06
CA SER A 358 11.75 1.93 14.02
C SER A 358 11.33 1.56 15.45
N ARG A 359 12.22 1.77 16.41
CA ARG A 359 11.92 1.67 17.84
C ARG A 359 11.49 3.00 18.46
N GLU A 360 11.61 4.09 17.72
CA GLU A 360 11.31 5.46 18.18
C GLU A 360 9.89 5.89 17.86
N SER A 361 9.33 5.44 16.74
CA SER A 361 7.96 5.82 16.36
C SER A 361 6.96 5.49 17.46
N ARG A 362 6.05 6.44 17.71
CA ARG A 362 4.97 6.32 18.71
C ARG A 362 3.67 6.89 18.17
N LEU A 363 2.57 6.22 18.44
CA LEU A 363 1.22 6.72 18.21
C LEU A 363 0.23 6.04 19.16
N THR A 364 -0.98 6.55 19.21
CA THR A 364 -2.07 6.03 20.03
C THR A 364 -3.08 5.26 19.17
N ALA A 365 -3.83 4.36 19.78
CA ALA A 365 -4.89 3.63 19.06
C ALA A 365 -5.96 4.60 18.55
N ARG A 366 -6.28 5.64 19.33
CA ARG A 366 -7.26 6.67 18.97
C ARG A 366 -6.86 7.46 17.73
N VAL A 367 -5.63 7.99 17.68
CA VAL A 367 -5.12 8.72 16.49
C VAL A 367 -5.19 7.86 15.22
N LEU A 368 -4.84 6.57 15.35
CA LEU A 368 -4.91 5.66 14.21
C LEU A 368 -6.34 5.40 13.74
N ALA A 369 -7.29 5.30 14.67
CA ALA A 369 -8.71 5.19 14.36
C ALA A 369 -9.26 6.47 13.73
N ASP A 370 -8.91 7.65 14.25
CA ASP A 370 -9.33 8.93 13.68
C ASP A 370 -8.88 9.09 12.21
N VAL A 371 -7.65 8.64 11.89
CA VAL A 371 -7.13 8.61 10.52
C VAL A 371 -7.89 7.62 9.64
N LEU A 372 -8.19 6.42 10.17
CA LEU A 372 -8.98 5.41 9.45
C LEU A 372 -10.40 5.92 9.18
N ASP A 373 -11.06 6.52 10.17
CA ASP A 373 -12.42 7.02 10.04
C ASP A 373 -12.53 8.16 9.00
N ASP A 374 -11.60 9.12 9.00
CA ASP A 374 -11.57 10.19 8.00
C ASP A 374 -11.32 9.62 6.58
N ALA A 375 -10.47 8.60 6.48
CA ALA A 375 -10.21 7.92 5.21
C ALA A 375 -11.41 7.12 4.72
N TYR A 376 -12.14 6.46 5.63
CA TYR A 376 -13.36 5.72 5.32
C TYR A 376 -14.47 6.65 4.82
N GLU A 377 -14.76 7.74 5.53
CA GLU A 377 -15.77 8.71 5.12
C GLU A 377 -15.48 9.33 3.76
N ARG A 378 -14.20 9.62 3.49
CA ARG A 378 -13.80 10.28 2.26
C ARG A 378 -13.76 9.36 1.04
N TYR A 379 -13.31 8.13 1.21
CA TYR A 379 -12.98 7.25 0.09
C TYR A 379 -13.64 5.86 0.15
N GLY A 380 -14.32 5.53 1.23
CA GLY A 380 -15.09 4.29 1.39
C GLY A 380 -14.29 3.05 0.99
N MET A 381 -14.90 2.22 0.14
CA MET A 381 -14.30 0.97 -0.33
C MET A 381 -13.03 1.16 -1.16
N ARG A 382 -12.82 2.30 -1.81
CA ARG A 382 -11.58 2.56 -2.55
C ARG A 382 -10.37 2.57 -1.61
N TRP A 383 -10.52 3.23 -0.46
CA TRP A 383 -9.51 3.21 0.59
C TRP A 383 -9.35 1.83 1.22
N MET A 384 -10.46 1.18 1.60
CA MET A 384 -10.41 -0.11 2.27
C MET A 384 -9.69 -1.17 1.44
N LYS A 385 -9.90 -1.21 0.11
CA LYS A 385 -9.25 -2.15 -0.82
C LYS A 385 -7.74 -2.01 -0.90
N ILE A 386 -7.16 -0.89 -0.46
CA ILE A 386 -5.72 -0.71 -0.33
C ILE A 386 -5.15 -1.62 0.77
N LEU A 387 -5.92 -1.88 1.84
CA LEU A 387 -5.49 -2.71 2.96
C LEU A 387 -5.54 -4.21 2.61
N SER A 388 -4.82 -5.02 3.40
CA SER A 388 -4.86 -6.48 3.25
C SER A 388 -6.26 -7.02 3.57
N ILE A 389 -6.77 -7.92 2.73
CA ILE A 389 -8.09 -8.54 2.88
C ILE A 389 -7.93 -9.90 3.57
N ALA A 390 -8.62 -10.08 4.69
CA ALA A 390 -8.54 -11.29 5.50
C ALA A 390 -8.85 -12.56 4.70
N GLY A 391 -7.94 -13.54 4.75
CA GLY A 391 -8.07 -14.81 4.05
C GLY A 391 -8.00 -14.74 2.51
N VAL A 392 -7.71 -13.55 1.94
CA VAL A 392 -7.68 -13.29 0.50
C VAL A 392 -6.30 -12.86 0.03
N ASP A 393 -5.76 -11.76 0.57
CA ASP A 393 -4.49 -11.20 0.12
C ASP A 393 -3.64 -10.60 1.24
N GLY A 394 -2.46 -10.11 0.85
CA GLY A 394 -1.56 -9.39 1.73
C GLY A 394 -1.06 -10.18 2.92
N THR A 395 -0.70 -9.48 4.00
CA THR A 395 -0.08 -10.07 5.21
C THR A 395 -1.01 -10.95 6.02
N ILE A 396 -2.32 -10.88 5.78
CA ILE A 396 -3.34 -11.69 6.47
C ILE A 396 -4.01 -12.74 5.56
N LYS A 397 -3.44 -13.01 4.38
CA LYS A 397 -3.96 -14.03 3.43
C LYS A 397 -4.11 -15.41 4.06
N ARG A 398 -3.12 -15.84 4.84
CA ARG A 398 -3.11 -17.17 5.48
C ARG A 398 -3.78 -17.17 6.84
N ARG A 399 -3.75 -16.04 7.55
CA ARG A 399 -4.14 -15.91 8.97
C ARG A 399 -5.64 -16.18 9.20
N PHE A 400 -6.50 -15.78 8.28
CA PHE A 400 -7.96 -15.91 8.38
C PHE A 400 -8.57 -16.81 7.29
N ARG A 401 -7.74 -17.64 6.64
CA ARG A 401 -8.21 -18.60 5.64
C ARG A 401 -9.08 -19.65 6.33
N GLY A 402 -10.27 -19.94 5.78
CA GLY A 402 -11.20 -20.92 6.36
C GLY A 402 -11.93 -20.47 7.62
N THR A 403 -11.89 -19.17 7.97
CA THR A 403 -12.62 -18.62 9.11
C THR A 403 -13.74 -17.69 8.69
N ILE A 404 -14.65 -17.38 9.63
CA ILE A 404 -15.76 -16.42 9.43
C ILE A 404 -15.27 -15.00 9.07
N VAL A 405 -14.00 -14.69 9.31
CA VAL A 405 -13.37 -13.38 9.04
C VAL A 405 -12.98 -13.24 7.57
N ARG A 406 -12.90 -14.35 6.82
CA ARG A 406 -12.51 -14.31 5.41
C ARG A 406 -13.39 -13.33 4.65
N ASN A 407 -12.75 -12.41 3.90
CA ASN A 407 -13.40 -11.36 3.12
C ASN A 407 -14.31 -10.40 3.93
N ARG A 408 -14.11 -10.33 5.27
CA ARG A 408 -14.86 -9.45 6.17
C ARG A 408 -13.98 -8.48 6.96
N ALA A 409 -12.66 -8.50 6.75
CA ALA A 409 -11.75 -7.56 7.41
C ALA A 409 -10.72 -7.03 6.42
N TRP A 410 -10.46 -5.73 6.48
CA TRP A 410 -9.49 -4.98 5.69
C TRP A 410 -8.49 -4.35 6.65
N MET A 411 -7.28 -4.90 6.71
CA MET A 411 -6.38 -4.61 7.82
C MET A 411 -4.96 -4.29 7.37
N LYS A 412 -4.30 -3.42 8.12
CA LYS A 412 -2.85 -3.24 8.13
C LYS A 412 -2.27 -3.88 9.38
N THR A 413 -1.25 -4.71 9.20
CA THR A 413 -0.50 -5.34 10.29
C THR A 413 0.81 -4.61 10.58
N GLY A 414 1.29 -4.72 11.83
CA GLY A 414 2.60 -4.26 12.25
C GLY A 414 3.26 -5.29 13.17
N THR A 415 4.53 -5.62 12.91
CA THR A 415 5.27 -6.57 13.75
C THR A 415 6.71 -6.12 13.96
N LEU A 416 7.14 -6.05 15.21
CA LEU A 416 8.53 -5.95 15.67
C LEU A 416 8.75 -6.95 16.79
N LYS A 417 9.97 -7.04 17.34
CA LYS A 417 10.34 -8.03 18.38
C LYS A 417 9.35 -8.07 19.56
N HIS A 418 8.85 -6.91 20.00
CA HIS A 418 7.94 -6.78 21.15
C HIS A 418 6.67 -5.99 20.81
N ALA A 419 6.33 -5.91 19.54
CA ALA A 419 5.11 -5.24 19.09
C ALA A 419 4.40 -6.07 18.04
N LYS A 420 3.12 -6.32 18.26
CA LYS A 420 2.21 -6.98 17.33
C LYS A 420 0.92 -6.17 17.29
N ASN A 421 0.64 -5.59 16.13
CA ASN A 421 -0.41 -4.59 15.99
C ASN A 421 -1.22 -4.88 14.74
N ILE A 422 -2.50 -4.55 14.80
CA ILE A 422 -3.40 -4.61 13.65
C ILE A 422 -4.40 -3.45 13.71
N ALA A 423 -4.69 -2.86 12.54
CA ALA A 423 -5.63 -1.74 12.44
C ALA A 423 -6.33 -1.75 11.07
N GLY A 424 -7.59 -1.37 11.06
CA GLY A 424 -8.40 -1.33 9.85
C GLY A 424 -9.89 -1.48 10.13
N TYR A 425 -10.57 -2.25 9.30
CA TYR A 425 -12.03 -2.36 9.35
C TYR A 425 -12.49 -3.80 9.40
N VAL A 426 -13.60 -4.04 10.11
CA VAL A 426 -14.30 -5.32 10.14
C VAL A 426 -15.77 -5.09 9.74
N LYS A 427 -16.26 -5.88 8.79
CA LYS A 427 -17.69 -5.96 8.48
C LYS A 427 -18.33 -7.03 9.36
N SER A 428 -19.18 -6.64 10.27
CA SER A 428 -19.94 -7.55 11.11
C SER A 428 -21.08 -8.23 10.34
N ARG A 429 -21.67 -9.27 10.93
CA ARG A 429 -22.85 -9.94 10.39
C ARG A 429 -24.11 -9.07 10.35
N ASN A 430 -24.15 -7.99 11.18
CA ASN A 430 -25.23 -6.99 11.10
C ASN A 430 -25.12 -6.05 9.87
N GLY A 431 -24.12 -6.27 9.00
CA GLY A 431 -23.88 -5.46 7.79
C GLY A 431 -23.05 -4.19 8.01
N ARG A 432 -22.86 -3.74 9.24
CA ARG A 432 -22.12 -2.51 9.58
C ARG A 432 -20.60 -2.73 9.54
N TYR A 433 -19.88 -1.65 9.28
CA TYR A 433 -18.42 -1.60 9.33
C TYR A 433 -17.96 -1.00 10.65
N TYR A 434 -16.93 -1.58 11.21
CA TYR A 434 -16.31 -1.11 12.45
C TYR A 434 -14.84 -0.83 12.22
N THR A 435 -14.38 0.32 12.70
CA THR A 435 -12.95 0.64 12.82
C THR A 435 -12.40 -0.11 14.02
N VAL A 436 -11.37 -0.91 13.78
CA VAL A 436 -10.75 -1.76 14.80
C VAL A 436 -9.27 -1.47 14.85
N VAL A 437 -8.79 -1.03 16.01
CA VAL A 437 -7.36 -0.80 16.29
C VAL A 437 -6.96 -1.57 17.53
N ILE A 438 -5.98 -2.45 17.38
CA ILE A 438 -5.41 -3.25 18.47
C ILE A 438 -3.89 -3.11 18.41
N LEU A 439 -3.30 -2.49 19.44
CA LEU A 439 -1.87 -2.29 19.58
C LEU A 439 -1.38 -3.05 20.80
N VAL A 440 -0.53 -4.05 20.59
CA VAL A 440 0.02 -4.88 21.65
C VAL A 440 1.53 -4.72 21.66
N ASN A 441 2.06 -4.15 22.76
CA ASN A 441 3.49 -4.00 22.99
C ASN A 441 3.90 -4.81 24.22
N THR A 442 4.29 -6.07 24.02
CA THR A 442 4.51 -7.04 25.11
C THR A 442 5.78 -7.86 24.93
N ARG A 443 6.37 -8.29 26.04
CA ARG A 443 7.45 -9.30 26.08
C ARG A 443 6.92 -10.74 26.17
N ARG A 444 5.61 -10.94 26.32
CA ARG A 444 4.97 -12.27 26.46
C ARG A 444 4.90 -13.06 25.13
N GLY A 445 5.41 -12.51 24.04
CA GLY A 445 5.50 -13.15 22.73
C GLY A 445 4.46 -12.69 21.72
N ASN A 446 4.91 -12.53 20.48
CA ASN A 446 4.06 -12.05 19.38
C ASN A 446 2.95 -13.05 19.00
N TRP A 447 3.10 -14.33 19.29
CA TRP A 447 2.08 -15.34 19.02
C TRP A 447 0.84 -15.18 19.91
N ARG A 448 1.04 -14.84 21.20
CA ARG A 448 -0.08 -14.51 22.13
C ARG A 448 -0.83 -13.26 21.66
N ALA A 449 -0.09 -12.23 21.28
CA ALA A 449 -0.67 -11.01 20.72
C ALA A 449 -1.44 -11.26 19.41
N ALA A 450 -0.93 -12.13 18.54
CA ALA A 450 -1.63 -12.52 17.32
C ALA A 450 -2.91 -13.31 17.60
N ALA A 451 -2.93 -14.16 18.63
CA ALA A 451 -4.11 -14.89 19.09
C ALA A 451 -5.17 -13.91 19.61
N LEU A 452 -4.78 -12.97 20.48
CA LEU A 452 -5.65 -11.91 20.98
C LEU A 452 -6.30 -11.11 19.85
N GLU A 453 -5.49 -10.62 18.90
CA GLU A 453 -5.99 -9.90 17.71
C GLU A 453 -7.00 -10.75 16.93
N ASN A 454 -6.72 -12.04 16.73
CA ASN A 454 -7.62 -12.96 16.02
C ASN A 454 -8.96 -13.14 16.74
N ASP A 455 -8.93 -13.34 18.04
CA ASP A 455 -10.14 -13.61 18.82
C ASP A 455 -11.03 -12.36 18.86
N ILE A 456 -10.47 -11.16 19.04
CA ILE A 456 -11.22 -9.91 18.97
C ILE A 456 -11.82 -9.69 17.57
N ILE A 457 -11.06 -9.91 16.49
CA ILE A 457 -11.55 -9.71 15.12
C ILE A 457 -12.66 -10.73 14.79
N LYS A 458 -12.54 -11.99 15.23
CA LYS A 458 -13.60 -12.99 15.09
C LYS A 458 -14.87 -12.56 15.83
N TRP A 459 -14.71 -12.11 17.07
CA TRP A 459 -15.82 -11.61 17.88
C TRP A 459 -16.50 -10.42 17.19
N MET A 460 -15.74 -9.46 16.66
CA MET A 460 -16.29 -8.31 15.92
C MET A 460 -17.13 -8.74 14.70
N VAL A 461 -16.77 -9.83 14.01
CA VAL A 461 -17.60 -10.34 12.89
C VAL A 461 -18.95 -10.85 13.40
N THR A 462 -19.02 -11.40 14.61
CA THR A 462 -20.27 -11.89 15.21
C THR A 462 -21.04 -10.81 15.97
N TYR A 463 -20.46 -9.65 16.20
CA TYR A 463 -21.08 -8.56 16.94
C TYR A 463 -22.35 -8.05 16.23
N ARG A 464 -23.49 -8.09 16.94
CA ARG A 464 -24.80 -7.75 16.37
C ARG A 464 -25.25 -6.32 16.68
N GLY A 465 -24.49 -5.59 17.52
CA GLY A 465 -24.95 -4.37 18.14
C GLY A 465 -25.86 -4.72 19.33
N GLY A 466 -25.53 -4.28 20.52
CA GLY A 466 -26.35 -4.41 21.70
C GLY A 466 -26.50 -3.03 22.31
N SER A 467 -27.71 -2.65 22.64
CA SER A 467 -27.92 -1.63 23.65
C SER A 467 -27.23 -2.10 24.91
N SER A 468 -26.31 -1.31 25.43
CA SER A 468 -25.86 -1.48 26.82
C SER A 468 -27.13 -1.46 27.66
N HIS A 469 -27.48 -2.59 28.27
CA HIS A 469 -28.45 -2.60 29.34
C HIS A 469 -27.91 -1.74 30.49
N ILE A 470 -28.27 -0.49 30.51
CA ILE A 470 -28.30 0.28 31.74
C ILE A 470 -29.55 -0.23 32.44
N SER A 471 -29.38 -1.06 33.45
CA SER A 471 -30.40 -1.39 34.42
C SER A 471 -30.73 -0.10 35.21
N THR A 472 -31.71 0.62 34.77
CA THR A 472 -32.38 1.62 35.61
C THR A 472 -33.34 0.90 36.54
N PRO A 473 -33.45 1.32 37.82
CA PRO A 473 -34.40 0.73 38.77
C PRO A 473 -35.85 1.00 38.30
N LYS A 474 -36.68 0.00 38.45
CA LYS A 474 -38.13 0.07 38.23
C LYS A 474 -38.72 1.21 39.04
N SER A 475 -39.43 2.12 38.39
CA SER A 475 -40.55 2.87 38.98
C SER A 475 -41.86 2.51 38.27
N VAL A 476 -42.88 2.39 39.09
CA VAL A 476 -44.19 1.80 38.86
C VAL A 476 -45.09 2.71 38.05
N SER A 477 -45.92 2.07 37.18
CA SER A 477 -47.24 2.42 36.65
C SER A 477 -47.53 3.86 36.15
N ASP A 478 -48.07 4.03 34.96
CA ASP A 478 -49.52 4.09 34.80
C ASP A 478 -49.95 4.08 33.32
N SER A 479 -51.20 3.70 33.20
CA SER A 479 -52.03 3.30 32.09
C SER A 479 -52.29 4.31 30.95
N SER A 480 -52.59 3.70 29.79
CA SER A 480 -53.65 4.03 28.80
C SER A 480 -53.43 5.20 27.82
N LYS A 481 -53.39 4.88 26.54
CA LYS A 481 -54.46 5.08 25.55
C LYS A 481 -54.05 4.72 24.13
N LYS A 482 -54.87 3.89 23.49
CA LYS A 482 -54.90 3.62 22.05
C LYS A 482 -55.31 4.85 21.28
N ILE A 483 -54.66 5.17 20.16
CA ILE A 483 -55.26 5.92 19.05
C ILE A 483 -54.92 5.20 17.75
N ASN A 484 -55.96 4.75 17.07
CA ASN A 484 -55.98 4.32 15.69
C ASN A 484 -55.79 5.53 14.77
N THR A 485 -55.00 5.41 13.70
CA THR A 485 -55.26 6.21 12.50
C THR A 485 -54.88 5.44 11.25
N ASN A 486 -55.78 5.50 10.34
CA ASN A 486 -56.01 4.84 9.09
C ASN A 486 -54.87 4.95 8.05
N THR A 487 -54.73 3.85 7.34
CA THR A 487 -54.17 3.67 6.02
C THR A 487 -54.74 4.63 4.97
N VAL A 488 -53.87 5.28 4.22
CA VAL A 488 -54.17 5.81 2.89
C VAL A 488 -53.10 5.33 1.94
N THR A 489 -53.44 4.45 1.04
CA THR A 489 -52.66 4.04 -0.13
C THR A 489 -52.89 5.04 -1.26
N PRO A 490 -51.83 5.52 -1.92
CA PRO A 490 -51.99 6.09 -3.26
C PRO A 490 -51.78 5.02 -4.32
N HIS A 491 -52.75 4.86 -5.17
CA HIS A 491 -52.64 4.17 -6.46
C HIS A 491 -51.56 4.83 -7.32
N VAL A 492 -50.59 4.05 -7.77
CA VAL A 492 -49.71 4.43 -8.85
C VAL A 492 -50.05 3.60 -10.06
N SER A 493 -50.43 4.28 -11.12
CA SER A 493 -50.69 3.76 -12.46
C SER A 493 -49.44 3.06 -13.01
N THR A 494 -49.59 1.84 -13.47
CA THR A 494 -48.60 1.05 -14.18
C THR A 494 -48.44 1.54 -15.60
N ASP A 495 -47.44 2.39 -15.84
CA ASP A 495 -46.87 2.58 -17.15
C ASP A 495 -45.73 1.55 -17.33
N THR A 496 -45.91 0.61 -18.23
CA THR A 496 -44.95 -0.47 -18.55
C THR A 496 -43.76 0.11 -19.31
N ALA A 497 -42.76 0.61 -18.57
CA ALA A 497 -41.48 1.03 -19.15
C ALA A 497 -40.75 -0.23 -19.69
N LYS A 498 -40.45 -0.27 -21.00
CA LYS A 498 -39.67 -1.34 -21.63
C LYS A 498 -38.29 -1.45 -20.96
N GLU A 499 -37.99 -2.58 -20.37
CA GLU A 499 -36.67 -2.93 -19.85
C GLU A 499 -35.74 -3.39 -20.97
N ALA A 500 -34.47 -2.99 -20.92
CA ALA A 500 -33.43 -3.43 -21.84
C ALA A 500 -32.23 -4.01 -21.08
N TYR A 501 -31.43 -4.82 -21.76
CA TYR A 501 -30.22 -5.40 -21.21
C TYR A 501 -29.04 -4.45 -21.41
N TYR A 502 -28.20 -4.35 -20.39
CA TYR A 502 -26.98 -3.56 -20.41
C TYR A 502 -25.82 -4.37 -19.81
N ILE A 503 -24.60 -4.01 -20.16
CA ILE A 503 -23.39 -4.52 -19.53
C ILE A 503 -22.82 -3.40 -18.66
N GLN A 504 -22.87 -3.52 -17.34
CA GLN A 504 -22.19 -2.60 -16.45
C GLN A 504 -20.70 -2.87 -16.50
N THR A 505 -19.95 -1.93 -17.10
CA THR A 505 -18.51 -2.07 -17.32
C THR A 505 -17.67 -1.47 -16.20
N GLY A 506 -18.26 -0.59 -15.37
CA GLY A 506 -17.60 0.01 -14.23
C GLY A 506 -18.56 0.76 -13.32
N SER A 507 -18.15 0.96 -12.08
CA SER A 507 -18.79 1.84 -11.09
C SER A 507 -17.72 2.70 -10.45
N PHE A 508 -17.89 4.03 -10.50
CA PHE A 508 -16.88 5.02 -10.15
C PHE A 508 -17.45 6.02 -9.15
N SER A 509 -16.69 6.39 -8.13
CA SER A 509 -17.09 7.44 -7.16
C SER A 509 -17.04 8.85 -7.74
N GLN A 510 -16.37 9.03 -8.89
CA GLN A 510 -16.32 10.28 -9.67
C GLN A 510 -16.65 9.97 -11.13
N LYS A 511 -17.04 11.02 -11.88
CA LYS A 511 -17.35 10.87 -13.32
C LYS A 511 -16.16 10.18 -14.01
N PRO A 512 -16.38 9.08 -14.75
CA PRO A 512 -15.31 8.31 -15.38
C PRO A 512 -14.49 9.18 -16.35
N THR A 513 -13.17 8.95 -16.34
CA THR A 513 -12.23 9.76 -17.13
C THR A 513 -12.43 9.59 -18.64
N GLY A 514 -12.03 10.61 -19.39
CA GLY A 514 -12.10 10.58 -20.86
C GLY A 514 -11.36 9.40 -21.49
N PHE A 515 -10.31 8.89 -20.84
CA PHE A 515 -9.57 7.71 -21.32
C PHE A 515 -10.43 6.43 -21.28
N TYR A 516 -11.11 6.15 -20.14
CA TYR A 516 -11.97 4.98 -20.00
C TYR A 516 -13.13 4.99 -21.02
N LEU A 517 -13.77 6.15 -21.17
CA LEU A 517 -14.88 6.32 -22.12
C LEU A 517 -14.40 6.30 -23.58
N ARG A 518 -13.18 6.74 -23.86
CA ARG A 518 -12.55 6.67 -25.18
C ARG A 518 -12.32 5.22 -25.61
N THR A 519 -11.80 4.37 -24.71
CA THR A 519 -11.61 2.94 -25.01
C THR A 519 -12.91 2.27 -25.46
N LEU A 520 -14.04 2.58 -24.80
CA LEU A 520 -15.35 2.04 -25.22
C LEU A 520 -15.76 2.53 -26.60
N ARG A 521 -15.54 3.82 -26.93
CA ARG A 521 -15.83 4.38 -28.25
C ARG A 521 -14.94 3.80 -29.35
N GLU A 522 -13.64 3.68 -29.11
CA GLU A 522 -12.67 3.10 -30.06
C GLU A 522 -12.98 1.63 -30.37
N MET A 523 -13.61 0.93 -29.43
CA MET A 523 -14.12 -0.43 -29.64
C MET A 523 -15.53 -0.49 -30.26
N GLY A 524 -16.13 0.66 -30.62
CA GLY A 524 -17.43 0.76 -31.27
C GLY A 524 -18.63 0.54 -30.33
N PHE A 525 -18.46 0.62 -29.01
CA PHE A 525 -19.58 0.41 -28.08
C PHE A 525 -20.36 1.70 -27.81
N THR A 526 -21.68 1.60 -27.93
CA THR A 526 -22.61 2.61 -27.40
C THR A 526 -22.67 2.43 -25.88
N TYR A 527 -22.59 3.52 -25.12
CA TYR A 527 -22.64 3.49 -23.67
C TYR A 527 -23.35 4.71 -23.08
N SER A 528 -23.89 4.53 -21.90
CA SER A 528 -24.45 5.58 -21.06
C SER A 528 -23.73 5.65 -19.72
N VAL A 529 -23.66 6.84 -19.12
CA VAL A 529 -23.12 7.05 -17.79
C VAL A 529 -24.25 7.54 -16.91
N ILE A 530 -24.69 6.71 -15.98
CA ILE A 530 -25.71 7.04 -14.99
C ILE A 530 -25.06 7.34 -13.65
N HIS A 531 -25.70 8.18 -12.86
CA HIS A 531 -25.23 8.55 -11.52
C HIS A 531 -26.37 8.36 -10.52
N ASP A 532 -26.16 7.41 -9.59
CA ASP A 532 -26.96 7.31 -8.38
C ASP A 532 -26.07 7.61 -7.16
N VAL A 533 -25.63 6.63 -6.42
CA VAL A 533 -24.59 6.76 -5.39
C VAL A 533 -23.18 6.82 -6.02
N ASN A 534 -23.02 6.20 -7.21
CA ASN A 534 -21.77 6.17 -8.00
C ASN A 534 -22.08 6.36 -9.48
N TYR A 535 -21.07 6.82 -10.24
CA TYR A 535 -21.17 6.83 -11.69
C TYR A 535 -21.03 5.40 -12.23
N LYS A 536 -22.07 4.88 -12.88
CA LYS A 536 -22.05 3.57 -13.54
C LYS A 536 -21.95 3.78 -15.05
N VAL A 537 -21.07 3.00 -15.69
CA VAL A 537 -20.94 3.00 -17.14
C VAL A 537 -21.61 1.74 -17.66
N LEU A 538 -22.65 1.93 -18.45
CA LEU A 538 -23.51 0.88 -19.00
C LEU A 538 -23.34 0.86 -20.52
N VAL A 539 -22.90 -0.27 -21.07
CA VAL A 539 -22.82 -0.53 -22.51
C VAL A 539 -24.11 -1.20 -22.98
N GLY A 540 -24.70 -0.70 -24.03
CA GLY A 540 -26.01 -1.06 -24.54
C GLY A 540 -26.83 0.20 -24.86
N PRO A 541 -28.17 0.08 -25.08
CA PRO A 541 -29.04 -1.06 -24.78
C PRO A 541 -28.92 -2.24 -25.74
N TYR A 542 -29.17 -3.46 -25.24
CA TYR A 542 -29.34 -4.66 -26.03
C TYR A 542 -30.79 -5.14 -25.92
N ALA A 543 -31.34 -5.59 -27.04
CA ALA A 543 -32.74 -6.05 -27.07
C ALA A 543 -32.92 -7.40 -26.37
N THR A 544 -31.90 -8.27 -26.41
CA THR A 544 -31.91 -9.59 -25.79
C THR A 544 -30.74 -9.84 -24.87
N GLU A 545 -30.92 -10.74 -23.90
CA GLU A 545 -29.84 -11.17 -23.01
C GLU A 545 -28.69 -11.85 -23.76
N THR A 546 -29.02 -12.59 -24.83
CA THR A 546 -28.06 -13.32 -25.66
C THR A 546 -27.09 -12.33 -26.35
N GLU A 547 -27.59 -11.26 -26.93
CA GLU A 547 -26.75 -10.20 -27.54
C GLU A 547 -25.80 -9.58 -26.50
N ALA A 548 -26.32 -9.24 -25.34
CA ALA A 548 -25.51 -8.69 -24.25
C ALA A 548 -24.46 -9.69 -23.75
N ARG A 549 -24.77 -11.00 -23.65
CA ARG A 549 -23.81 -12.05 -23.27
C ARG A 549 -22.70 -12.24 -24.29
N ASN A 550 -23.01 -12.19 -25.58
CA ASN A 550 -22.02 -12.28 -26.65
C ASN A 550 -20.99 -11.14 -26.57
N THR A 551 -21.47 -9.94 -26.26
CA THR A 551 -20.61 -8.76 -26.11
C THR A 551 -19.83 -8.75 -24.78
N LEU A 552 -20.39 -9.36 -23.71
CA LEU A 552 -19.79 -9.39 -22.37
C LEU A 552 -18.40 -10.03 -22.36
N GLY A 553 -18.16 -11.07 -23.16
CA GLY A 553 -16.87 -11.73 -23.28
C GLY A 553 -15.78 -10.76 -23.78
N THR A 554 -16.08 -9.99 -24.81
CA THR A 554 -15.18 -8.98 -25.39
C THR A 554 -14.89 -7.85 -24.38
N ILE A 555 -15.92 -7.36 -23.68
CA ILE A 555 -15.77 -6.31 -22.67
C ILE A 555 -14.94 -6.81 -21.49
N ARG A 556 -15.14 -8.04 -21.04
CA ARG A 556 -14.32 -8.63 -19.96
C ARG A 556 -12.85 -8.77 -20.34
N LYS A 557 -12.57 -9.09 -21.58
CA LYS A 557 -11.22 -9.29 -22.09
C LYS A 557 -10.46 -7.94 -22.25
N HIS A 558 -11.13 -6.92 -22.75
CA HIS A 558 -10.46 -5.71 -23.22
C HIS A 558 -10.75 -4.44 -22.41
N VAL A 559 -11.83 -4.40 -21.61
CA VAL A 559 -12.24 -3.22 -20.85
C VAL A 559 -12.17 -3.47 -19.34
N ASN A 560 -12.97 -4.41 -18.82
CA ASN A 560 -12.99 -4.72 -17.40
C ASN A 560 -13.44 -6.15 -17.14
N ARG A 561 -12.58 -6.98 -16.57
CA ARG A 561 -12.86 -8.38 -16.21
C ARG A 561 -14.04 -8.53 -15.24
N GLY A 562 -14.36 -7.50 -14.46
CA GLY A 562 -15.48 -7.46 -13.53
C GLY A 562 -16.81 -7.01 -14.14
N ALA A 563 -16.91 -6.84 -15.46
CA ALA A 563 -18.15 -6.45 -16.13
C ALA A 563 -19.22 -7.54 -15.99
N PHE A 564 -20.48 -7.13 -15.82
CA PHE A 564 -21.62 -8.05 -15.64
C PHE A 564 -22.89 -7.49 -16.31
N LEU A 565 -23.84 -8.39 -16.58
CA LEU A 565 -25.14 -8.05 -17.12
C LEU A 565 -26.03 -7.41 -16.06
N THR A 566 -26.81 -6.43 -16.49
CA THR A 566 -27.82 -5.76 -15.66
C THR A 566 -29.04 -5.39 -16.53
N ARG A 567 -30.19 -5.15 -15.92
CA ARG A 567 -31.38 -4.63 -16.59
C ARG A 567 -31.67 -3.22 -16.08
N HIS A 568 -32.06 -2.36 -16.98
CA HIS A 568 -32.50 -1.01 -16.65
C HIS A 568 -33.69 -0.63 -17.55
N SER A 569 -34.58 0.17 -17.01
CA SER A 569 -35.66 0.81 -17.77
C SER A 569 -35.07 1.83 -18.73
N VAL A 570 -35.57 1.86 -19.97
CA VAL A 570 -35.07 2.78 -21.02
C VAL A 570 -35.33 4.25 -20.66
N SER A 571 -36.30 4.53 -19.80
CA SER A 571 -36.62 5.90 -19.33
C SER A 571 -35.55 6.54 -18.44
N VAL A 572 -34.56 5.78 -17.95
CA VAL A 572 -33.47 6.28 -17.09
C VAL A 572 -32.40 7.04 -17.90
N PHE A 573 -32.48 7.05 -19.23
CA PHE A 573 -31.44 7.54 -20.14
C PHE A 573 -31.83 8.77 -20.98
N ASN A 574 -33.02 9.37 -20.75
CA ASN A 574 -33.46 10.60 -21.40
C ASN A 574 -33.23 11.83 -20.54
#